data_3197bd15ca63c8b37c59f81533490fc3
#
_entry.id   3197bd15ca63c8b37c59f81533490fc3
#
_cell.length_a   1.000
_cell.length_b   1.000
_cell.length_c   1.000
_cell.angle_alpha   90.00
_cell.angle_beta   90.00
_cell.angle_gamma   90.00
#
_symmetry.space_group_name_H-M   'P 1'
#
loop_
_entity.id
_entity.type
_entity.pdbx_description
1 polymer ?
#
loop_
_entity_poly.entity_id
_entity_poly.type
_entity_poly.pdbx_seq_one_letter_code
_entity_poly.pdbx_strand_id
1 'polypeptide(L)'
;MDEIRASILRVQLKKLPTVISHMHDSKYRIRTALGQHSEIRHRRIVDPDGDTGCFLLTTFKDPDITKQINRALRAEGIVTLAQGVNDIVMTQWGLHIYYNIPSLVHKTGVDKRNSPWSLVENKDSRTKYGKGTCPVADGLFERTILLAIPSCLTDRDEQDIIHAFEKVLTSFGD
;
A
#
# COMPACT_ATOMS: atom_id res chain seq x y z
N MET A 1 -2.70 -19.26 23.52
CA MET A 1 -2.26 -19.98 22.30
C MET A 1 -2.07 -21.43 22.71
N ASP A 2 -2.69 -22.37 22.00
CA ASP A 2 -2.53 -23.80 22.27
C ASP A 2 -1.32 -24.39 21.53
N GLU A 3 -0.92 -25.60 21.89
CA GLU A 3 0.26 -26.28 21.32
C GLU A 3 0.13 -26.55 19.82
N ILE A 4 -1.08 -26.83 19.33
CA ILE A 4 -1.32 -27.11 17.91
C ILE A 4 -1.07 -25.84 17.09
N ARG A 5 -1.62 -24.71 17.49
CA ARG A 5 -1.37 -23.42 16.82
C ARG A 5 0.08 -23.01 16.91
N ALA A 6 0.73 -23.21 18.06
CA ALA A 6 2.16 -22.92 18.24
C ALA A 6 3.03 -23.75 17.29
N SER A 7 2.72 -25.05 17.13
CA SER A 7 3.42 -25.94 16.21
C SER A 7 3.31 -25.50 14.77
N ILE A 8 2.09 -25.14 14.32
CA ILE A 8 1.84 -24.61 12.96
C ILE A 8 2.62 -23.32 12.75
N LEU A 9 2.49 -22.36 13.67
CA LEU A 9 3.17 -21.06 13.59
C LEU A 9 4.70 -21.21 13.53
N ARG A 10 5.26 -22.15 14.31
CA ARG A 10 6.71 -22.44 14.27
C ARG A 10 7.17 -22.90 12.89
N VAL A 11 6.36 -23.73 12.20
CA VAL A 11 6.68 -24.19 10.85
C VAL A 11 6.55 -23.03 9.84
N GLN A 12 5.51 -22.20 9.96
CA GLN A 12 5.33 -21.05 9.08
C GLN A 12 6.45 -20.01 9.26
N LEU A 13 6.88 -19.78 10.50
CA LEU A 13 7.98 -18.85 10.80
C LEU A 13 9.29 -19.25 10.11
N LYS A 14 9.54 -20.56 9.94
CA LYS A 14 10.71 -21.05 9.20
C LYS A 14 10.69 -20.73 7.72
N LYS A 15 9.49 -20.54 7.12
CA LYS A 15 9.30 -20.19 5.72
C LYS A 15 9.39 -18.69 5.48
N LEU A 16 9.25 -17.88 6.52
CA LEU A 16 9.18 -16.42 6.41
C LEU A 16 10.37 -15.79 5.67
N PRO A 17 11.64 -16.19 5.90
CA PRO A 17 12.76 -15.63 5.16
C PRO A 17 12.63 -15.82 3.65
N THR A 18 12.22 -16.99 3.19
CA THR A 18 12.01 -17.28 1.75
C THR A 18 10.87 -16.42 1.18
N VAL A 19 9.76 -16.29 1.91
CA VAL A 19 8.62 -15.46 1.50
C VAL A 19 9.04 -13.98 1.36
N ILE A 20 9.79 -13.47 2.32
CA ILE A 20 10.29 -12.07 2.30
C ILE A 20 11.26 -11.88 1.13
N SER A 21 12.22 -12.79 0.95
CA SER A 21 13.19 -12.69 -0.16
C SER A 21 12.48 -12.63 -1.50
N HIS A 22 11.50 -13.50 -1.77
CA HIS A 22 10.76 -13.48 -3.03
C HIS A 22 10.02 -12.16 -3.25
N MET A 23 9.30 -11.66 -2.25
CA MET A 23 8.60 -10.37 -2.36
C MET A 23 9.56 -9.21 -2.58
N HIS A 24 10.68 -9.21 -1.85
CA HIS A 24 11.71 -8.20 -1.96
C HIS A 24 12.30 -8.18 -3.38
N ASP A 25 12.75 -9.33 -3.88
CA ASP A 25 13.39 -9.44 -5.18
C ASP A 25 12.43 -9.05 -6.31
N SER A 26 11.20 -9.56 -6.30
CA SER A 26 10.16 -9.20 -7.26
C SER A 26 9.87 -7.70 -7.27
N LYS A 27 9.66 -7.12 -6.08
CA LYS A 27 9.46 -5.66 -5.95
C LYS A 27 10.59 -4.86 -6.56
N TYR A 28 11.84 -5.23 -6.25
CA TYR A 28 12.98 -4.44 -6.71
C TYR A 28 13.23 -4.60 -8.21
N ARG A 29 12.98 -5.78 -8.80
CA ARG A 29 13.02 -5.95 -10.25
C ARG A 29 11.96 -5.08 -10.96
N ILE A 30 10.72 -5.15 -10.53
CA ILE A 30 9.63 -4.32 -11.08
C ILE A 30 9.93 -2.83 -10.88
N ARG A 31 10.32 -2.43 -9.67
CA ARG A 31 10.67 -1.04 -9.35
C ARG A 31 11.79 -0.49 -10.23
N THR A 32 12.82 -1.29 -10.49
CA THR A 32 13.97 -0.90 -11.30
C THR A 32 13.56 -0.69 -12.77
N ALA A 33 12.76 -1.61 -13.31
CA ALA A 33 12.24 -1.49 -14.68
C ALA A 33 11.38 -0.23 -14.83
N LEU A 34 10.45 -0.01 -13.90
CA LEU A 34 9.54 1.15 -13.94
C LEU A 34 10.24 2.48 -13.60
N GLY A 35 11.38 2.45 -12.92
CA GLY A 35 12.13 3.65 -12.54
C GLY A 35 12.73 4.45 -13.70
N GLN A 36 12.63 3.94 -14.93
CA GLN A 36 13.04 4.62 -16.16
C GLN A 36 12.00 5.62 -16.68
N HIS A 37 10.76 5.54 -16.19
CA HIS A 37 9.67 6.43 -16.58
C HIS A 37 9.66 7.70 -15.73
N SER A 38 9.78 8.86 -16.38
CA SER A 38 9.82 10.17 -15.70
C SER A 38 8.48 10.53 -15.00
N GLU A 39 7.40 9.93 -15.44
CA GLU A 39 6.05 10.11 -14.90
C GLU A 39 5.87 9.45 -13.53
N ILE A 40 6.71 8.47 -13.21
CA ILE A 40 6.64 7.71 -11.97
C ILE A 40 7.64 8.25 -10.95
N ARG A 41 7.14 8.48 -9.75
CA ARG A 41 7.98 8.68 -8.56
C ARG A 41 7.72 7.54 -7.57
N HIS A 42 8.73 6.73 -7.34
CA HIS A 42 8.66 5.71 -6.29
C HIS A 42 8.85 6.31 -4.90
N ARG A 43 8.17 5.72 -3.91
CA ARG A 43 8.41 6.04 -2.50
C ARG A 43 9.89 5.83 -2.15
N ARG A 44 10.47 6.79 -1.41
CA ARG A 44 11.80 6.60 -0.81
C ARG A 44 11.74 5.47 0.22
N ILE A 45 12.67 4.54 0.12
CA ILE A 45 12.88 3.46 1.09
C ILE A 45 14.11 3.85 1.92
N VAL A 46 13.93 3.94 3.24
CA VAL A 46 14.99 4.42 4.16
C VAL A 46 16.01 3.32 4.41
N ASP A 47 15.53 2.10 4.56
CA ASP A 47 16.33 0.89 4.77
C ASP A 47 15.89 -0.16 3.72
N PRO A 48 16.62 -0.25 2.58
CA PRO A 48 16.29 -1.22 1.55
C PRO A 48 16.39 -2.67 2.01
N ASP A 49 17.39 -3.00 2.83
CA ASP A 49 17.61 -4.37 3.29
C ASP A 49 16.55 -4.82 4.31
N GLY A 50 15.97 -3.87 5.05
CA GLY A 50 14.88 -4.11 5.99
C GLY A 50 13.48 -4.05 5.36
N ASP A 51 13.37 -3.75 4.06
CA ASP A 51 12.07 -3.70 3.37
C ASP A 51 11.54 -5.10 3.09
N THR A 52 10.30 -5.38 3.51
CA THR A 52 9.66 -6.69 3.28
C THR A 52 9.27 -6.95 1.84
N GLY A 53 9.26 -5.93 0.98
CA GLY A 53 8.90 -6.06 -0.43
C GLY A 53 7.40 -6.19 -0.71
N CYS A 54 6.53 -6.26 0.29
CA CYS A 54 5.10 -6.59 0.11
C CYS A 54 4.28 -5.56 -0.68
N PHE A 55 4.76 -4.31 -0.81
CA PHE A 55 4.06 -3.25 -1.54
C PHE A 55 5.02 -2.41 -2.38
N LEU A 56 4.62 -2.14 -3.62
CA LEU A 56 5.23 -1.14 -4.48
C LEU A 56 4.30 0.08 -4.56
N LEU A 57 4.82 1.25 -4.20
CA LEU A 57 4.10 2.51 -4.26
C LEU A 57 4.64 3.36 -5.40
N THR A 58 3.76 3.67 -6.36
CA THR A 58 4.05 4.53 -7.52
C THR A 58 3.22 5.80 -7.42
N THR A 59 3.88 6.95 -7.38
CA THR A 59 3.24 8.25 -7.26
C THR A 59 3.34 9.00 -8.58
N PHE A 60 2.23 9.57 -9.01
CA PHE A 60 2.09 10.36 -10.22
C PHE A 60 1.93 11.85 -9.90
N LYS A 61 1.92 12.69 -10.93
CA LYS A 61 1.84 14.15 -10.77
C LYS A 61 0.43 14.60 -10.41
N ASP A 62 -0.60 13.97 -10.98
CA ASP A 62 -1.98 14.41 -10.93
C ASP A 62 -2.93 13.32 -10.41
N PRO A 63 -3.91 13.66 -9.54
CA PRO A 63 -4.86 12.69 -8.99
C PRO A 63 -5.79 12.05 -10.02
N ASP A 64 -6.22 12.80 -11.05
CA ASP A 64 -7.16 12.28 -12.03
C ASP A 64 -6.46 11.39 -13.05
N ILE A 65 -5.24 11.75 -13.44
CA ILE A 65 -4.35 10.88 -14.22
C ILE A 65 -4.06 9.59 -13.43
N THR A 66 -3.80 9.69 -12.14
CA THR A 66 -3.57 8.50 -11.28
C THR A 66 -4.76 7.53 -11.31
N LYS A 67 -5.98 8.05 -11.22
CA LYS A 67 -7.21 7.22 -11.32
C LYS A 67 -7.37 6.57 -12.68
N GLN A 68 -7.03 7.30 -13.76
CA GLN A 68 -7.12 6.78 -15.14
C GLN A 68 -6.09 5.68 -15.35
N ILE A 69 -4.84 5.90 -14.94
CA ILE A 69 -3.77 4.89 -14.98
C ILE A 69 -4.17 3.65 -14.18
N ASN A 70 -4.69 3.82 -12.96
CA ASN A 70 -5.15 2.68 -12.16
C ASN A 70 -6.25 1.87 -12.87
N ARG A 71 -7.23 2.54 -13.50
CA ARG A 71 -8.27 1.86 -14.29
C ARG A 71 -7.68 1.13 -15.49
N ALA A 72 -6.74 1.75 -16.21
CA ALA A 72 -6.08 1.15 -17.36
C ALA A 72 -5.25 -0.09 -16.96
N LEU A 73 -4.47 -0.02 -15.89
CA LEU A 73 -3.73 -1.16 -15.35
C LEU A 73 -4.65 -2.33 -14.99
N ARG A 74 -5.80 -2.04 -14.38
CA ARG A 74 -6.81 -3.06 -14.10
C ARG A 74 -7.41 -3.67 -15.36
N ALA A 75 -7.59 -2.89 -16.41
CA ALA A 75 -8.05 -3.38 -17.72
C ALA A 75 -6.99 -4.26 -18.42
N GLU A 76 -5.70 -4.01 -18.18
CA GLU A 76 -4.59 -4.86 -18.62
C GLU A 76 -4.44 -6.14 -17.76
N GLY A 77 -5.27 -6.34 -16.75
CA GLY A 77 -5.26 -7.55 -15.93
C GLY A 77 -4.47 -7.44 -14.62
N ILE A 78 -3.98 -6.25 -14.24
CA ILE A 78 -3.34 -6.04 -12.93
C ILE A 78 -4.43 -6.07 -11.84
N VAL A 79 -4.95 -7.26 -11.62
CA VAL A 79 -5.97 -7.54 -10.60
C VAL A 79 -5.63 -8.87 -9.94
N THR A 80 -6.02 -9.06 -8.67
CA THR A 80 -5.95 -10.37 -8.07
C THR A 80 -7.34 -10.97 -7.91
N LEU A 81 -7.41 -12.30 -7.82
CA LEU A 81 -8.65 -13.03 -7.61
C LEU A 81 -9.23 -12.81 -6.21
N ALA A 82 -8.39 -12.47 -5.23
CA ALA A 82 -8.84 -12.16 -3.88
C ALA A 82 -9.34 -10.71 -3.80
N GLN A 83 -10.47 -10.50 -3.16
CA GLN A 83 -10.88 -9.16 -2.73
C GLN A 83 -9.81 -8.62 -1.77
N GLY A 84 -9.06 -7.64 -2.18
CA GLY A 84 -7.96 -7.12 -1.38
C GLY A 84 -7.21 -5.97 -2.05
N VAL A 85 -6.11 -5.64 -1.42
CA VAL A 85 -5.26 -4.49 -1.74
C VAL A 85 -4.23 -4.89 -2.80
N ASN A 86 -4.62 -4.93 -4.08
CA ASN A 86 -3.73 -5.46 -5.12
C ASN A 86 -3.22 -4.41 -6.08
N ASP A 87 -4.12 -3.58 -6.54
CA ASP A 87 -3.85 -2.44 -7.39
C ASP A 87 -4.94 -1.40 -7.13
N ILE A 88 -4.65 -0.46 -6.27
CA ILE A 88 -5.59 0.57 -5.83
C ILE A 88 -4.93 1.94 -5.73
N VAL A 89 -5.71 2.98 -5.99
CA VAL A 89 -5.31 4.31 -5.52
C VAL A 89 -5.33 4.32 -3.99
N MET A 90 -4.30 4.86 -3.37
CA MET A 90 -4.12 4.81 -1.90
C MET A 90 -5.33 5.33 -1.12
N THR A 91 -6.13 6.24 -1.67
CA THR A 91 -7.40 6.69 -1.05
C THR A 91 -8.41 5.57 -0.80
N GLN A 92 -8.26 4.42 -1.46
CA GLN A 92 -9.11 3.23 -1.32
C GLN A 92 -8.58 2.22 -0.29
N TRP A 93 -7.49 2.52 0.40
CA TRP A 93 -6.83 1.58 1.32
C TRP A 93 -7.53 1.45 2.68
N GLY A 94 -8.82 1.74 2.73
CA GLY A 94 -9.68 1.48 3.88
C GLY A 94 -9.18 2.09 5.18
N LEU A 95 -9.14 1.28 6.23
CA LEU A 95 -8.73 1.69 7.58
C LEU A 95 -7.23 2.01 7.73
N HIS A 96 -6.41 1.80 6.69
CA HIS A 96 -5.00 2.21 6.71
C HIS A 96 -4.81 3.71 6.52
N ILE A 97 -5.89 4.45 6.26
CA ILE A 97 -5.89 5.89 6.09
C ILE A 97 -6.49 6.56 7.32
N TYR A 98 -5.78 7.51 7.91
CA TYR A 98 -6.11 8.10 9.20
C TYR A 98 -7.55 8.64 9.28
N TYR A 99 -8.05 9.26 8.21
CA TYR A 99 -9.40 9.83 8.18
C TYR A 99 -10.51 8.80 7.94
N ASN A 100 -10.15 7.53 7.71
CA ASN A 100 -11.09 6.41 7.60
C ASN A 100 -11.16 5.58 8.90
N ILE A 101 -10.37 5.91 9.93
CA ILE A 101 -10.36 5.20 11.20
C ILE A 101 -11.44 5.76 12.12
N PRO A 102 -12.58 5.04 12.34
CA PRO A 102 -13.72 5.59 13.07
C PRO A 102 -13.37 6.02 14.49
N SER A 103 -12.52 5.25 15.18
CA SER A 103 -12.09 5.57 16.54
C SER A 103 -11.30 6.89 16.65
N LEU A 104 -10.55 7.25 15.60
CA LEU A 104 -9.86 8.55 15.53
C LEU A 104 -10.84 9.67 15.16
N VAL A 105 -11.60 9.47 14.08
CA VAL A 105 -12.51 10.51 13.54
C VAL A 105 -13.58 10.90 14.56
N HIS A 106 -14.17 9.91 15.22
CA HIS A 106 -15.24 10.13 16.22
C HIS A 106 -14.72 10.23 17.65
N LYS A 107 -13.40 10.12 17.85
CA LYS A 107 -12.78 10.10 19.19
C LYS A 107 -13.45 9.08 20.11
N THR A 108 -13.68 7.87 19.60
CA THR A 108 -14.29 6.77 20.33
C THR A 108 -13.21 5.90 20.96
N GLY A 109 -13.24 5.75 22.26
CA GLY A 109 -12.31 4.92 23.02
C GLY A 109 -12.65 3.42 22.95
N VAL A 110 -11.70 2.61 23.39
CA VAL A 110 -11.84 1.14 23.42
C VAL A 110 -12.56 0.63 24.66
N ASP A 111 -12.76 1.48 25.66
CA ASP A 111 -13.40 1.14 26.93
C ASP A 111 -14.63 2.03 27.22
N LYS A 112 -15.38 1.66 28.26
CA LYS A 112 -16.57 2.41 28.69
C LYS A 112 -16.26 3.83 29.18
N ARG A 113 -15.00 4.13 29.51
CA ARG A 113 -14.54 5.45 29.94
C ARG A 113 -14.11 6.34 28.78
N ASN A 114 -14.17 5.79 27.55
CA ASN A 114 -13.74 6.48 26.34
C ASN A 114 -12.23 6.82 26.33
N SER A 115 -11.38 5.95 26.89
CA SER A 115 -9.92 6.13 26.82
C SER A 115 -9.40 5.92 25.38
N PRO A 116 -8.45 6.71 24.88
CA PRO A 116 -7.66 7.73 25.62
C PRO A 116 -8.29 9.15 25.60
N TRP A 117 -9.44 9.32 24.97
CA TRP A 117 -10.03 10.65 24.73
C TRP A 117 -10.52 11.34 26.02
N SER A 118 -10.90 10.57 27.01
CA SER A 118 -11.35 11.04 28.31
C SER A 118 -10.23 11.36 29.29
N LEU A 119 -8.97 11.09 28.94
CA LEU A 119 -7.83 11.39 29.79
C LEU A 119 -7.66 12.91 29.94
N VAL A 120 -7.18 13.34 31.11
CA VAL A 120 -6.99 14.76 31.41
C VAL A 120 -6.09 15.46 30.38
N GLU A 121 -5.07 14.75 29.90
CA GLU A 121 -4.13 15.22 28.89
C GLU A 121 -4.78 15.46 27.53
N ASN A 122 -5.88 14.78 27.23
CA ASN A 122 -6.54 14.79 25.94
C ASN A 122 -7.87 15.57 25.93
N LYS A 123 -8.42 15.91 27.11
CA LYS A 123 -9.77 16.49 27.21
C LYS A 123 -9.91 17.82 26.50
N ASP A 124 -8.83 18.60 26.43
CA ASP A 124 -8.78 19.93 25.79
C ASP A 124 -8.25 19.88 24.35
N SER A 125 -7.99 18.67 23.82
CA SER A 125 -7.50 18.50 22.47
C SER A 125 -8.54 18.90 21.42
N ARG A 126 -8.23 19.96 20.66
CA ARG A 126 -9.03 20.45 19.53
C ARG A 126 -8.69 19.76 18.21
N THR A 127 -7.76 18.81 18.22
CA THR A 127 -7.32 18.09 17.03
C THR A 127 -8.51 17.34 16.40
N LYS A 128 -8.72 17.57 15.11
CA LYS A 128 -9.68 16.82 14.28
C LYS A 128 -8.91 15.84 13.42
N TYR A 129 -9.45 14.65 13.23
CA TYR A 129 -8.81 13.57 12.45
C TYR A 129 -9.53 13.32 11.11
N GLY A 130 -10.17 14.36 10.56
CA GLY A 130 -10.82 14.29 9.25
C GLY A 130 -9.82 14.52 8.11
N LYS A 131 -10.24 14.23 6.87
CA LYS A 131 -9.50 14.59 5.67
C LYS A 131 -9.16 16.08 5.70
N GLY A 132 -7.95 16.46 5.30
CA GLY A 132 -7.41 17.80 5.36
C GLY A 132 -6.54 18.09 6.59
N THR A 133 -6.55 17.23 7.62
CA THR A 133 -5.68 17.37 8.80
C THR A 133 -4.21 17.19 8.45
N CYS A 134 -3.92 16.29 7.50
CA CYS A 134 -2.57 16.02 7.01
C CYS A 134 -2.48 16.27 5.50
N PRO A 135 -2.47 17.53 5.02
CA PRO A 135 -2.65 17.84 3.59
C PRO A 135 -1.56 17.25 2.69
N VAL A 136 -0.33 17.12 3.18
CA VAL A 136 0.74 16.47 2.42
C VAL A 136 0.47 14.98 2.22
N ALA A 137 0.03 14.29 3.28
CA ALA A 137 -0.33 12.87 3.21
C ALA A 137 -1.56 12.67 2.31
N ASP A 138 -2.56 13.53 2.43
CA ASP A 138 -3.77 13.47 1.62
C ASP A 138 -3.45 13.60 0.13
N GLY A 139 -2.61 14.58 -0.24
CA GLY A 139 -2.16 14.76 -1.61
C GLY A 139 -1.31 13.59 -2.13
N LEU A 140 -0.55 12.91 -1.27
CA LEU A 140 0.17 11.69 -1.64
C LEU A 140 -0.81 10.52 -1.86
N PHE A 141 -1.80 10.33 -0.97
CA PHE A 141 -2.79 9.27 -1.13
C PHE A 141 -3.60 9.39 -2.43
N GLU A 142 -3.92 10.61 -2.84
CA GLU A 142 -4.68 10.86 -4.08
C GLU A 142 -3.89 10.55 -5.35
N ARG A 143 -2.56 10.62 -5.28
CA ARG A 143 -1.65 10.49 -6.43
C ARG A 143 -0.81 9.21 -6.42
N THR A 144 -1.06 8.30 -5.49
CA THR A 144 -0.26 7.08 -5.37
C THR A 144 -1.10 5.85 -5.63
N ILE A 145 -0.60 4.99 -6.51
CA ILE A 145 -1.09 3.62 -6.70
C ILE A 145 -0.27 2.71 -5.81
N LEU A 146 -0.95 1.86 -5.07
CA LEU A 146 -0.38 0.78 -4.30
C LEU A 146 -0.56 -0.52 -5.07
N LEU A 147 0.54 -1.18 -5.39
CA LEU A 147 0.56 -2.53 -5.95
C LEU A 147 1.04 -3.50 -4.86
N ALA A 148 0.24 -4.51 -4.54
CA ALA A 148 0.66 -5.59 -3.68
C ALA A 148 1.55 -6.57 -4.44
N ILE A 149 2.65 -6.98 -3.81
CA ILE A 149 3.63 -7.92 -4.37
C ILE A 149 3.50 -9.22 -3.59
N PRO A 150 2.80 -10.23 -4.10
CA PRO A 150 2.74 -11.55 -3.47
C PRO A 150 4.05 -12.32 -3.65
N SER A 151 4.35 -13.20 -2.70
CA SER A 151 5.58 -14.01 -2.72
C SER A 151 5.58 -15.14 -3.76
N CYS A 152 4.50 -15.29 -4.52
CA CYS A 152 4.33 -16.35 -5.51
C CYS A 152 4.44 -15.85 -6.95
N LEU A 153 4.85 -14.60 -7.18
CA LEU A 153 5.11 -14.12 -8.54
C LEU A 153 6.21 -14.95 -9.19
N THR A 154 5.97 -15.34 -10.44
CA THR A 154 6.98 -15.90 -11.33
C THR A 154 7.65 -14.79 -12.12
N ASP A 155 8.80 -15.07 -12.74
CA ASP A 155 9.48 -14.14 -13.64
C ASP A 155 8.54 -13.65 -14.76
N ARG A 156 7.64 -14.52 -15.22
CA ARG A 156 6.63 -14.18 -16.24
C ARG A 156 5.61 -13.18 -15.69
N ASP A 157 5.09 -13.41 -14.48
CA ASP A 157 4.16 -12.47 -13.85
C ASP A 157 4.78 -11.09 -13.67
N GLU A 158 6.06 -11.03 -13.30
CA GLU A 158 6.78 -9.77 -13.18
C GLU A 158 6.91 -9.06 -14.52
N GLN A 159 7.24 -9.80 -15.60
CA GLN A 159 7.30 -9.23 -16.95
C GLN A 159 5.93 -8.74 -17.42
N ASP A 160 4.87 -9.50 -17.17
CA ASP A 160 3.51 -9.11 -17.52
C ASP A 160 3.09 -7.81 -16.78
N ILE A 161 3.47 -7.67 -15.50
CA ILE A 161 3.26 -6.44 -14.73
C ILE A 161 4.03 -5.26 -15.35
N ILE A 162 5.31 -5.46 -15.66
CA ILE A 162 6.15 -4.41 -16.27
C ILE A 162 5.55 -3.97 -17.60
N HIS A 163 5.24 -4.91 -18.49
CA HIS A 163 4.65 -4.61 -19.80
C HIS A 163 3.31 -3.88 -19.70
N ALA A 164 2.45 -4.25 -18.73
CA ALA A 164 1.20 -3.56 -18.51
C ALA A 164 1.42 -2.09 -18.11
N PHE A 165 2.38 -1.84 -17.21
CA PHE A 165 2.74 -0.48 -16.84
C PHE A 165 3.32 0.31 -18.03
N GLU A 166 4.26 -0.26 -18.77
CA GLU A 166 4.87 0.38 -19.94
C GLU A 166 3.82 0.75 -20.98
N LYS A 167 2.92 -0.18 -21.32
CA LYS A 167 1.84 0.04 -22.26
C LYS A 167 0.90 1.18 -21.81
N VAL A 168 0.51 1.15 -20.54
CA VAL A 168 -0.38 2.18 -19.98
C VAL A 168 0.34 3.53 -19.96
N LEU A 169 1.56 3.62 -19.46
CA LEU A 169 2.31 4.87 -19.35
C LEU A 169 2.57 5.50 -20.72
N THR A 170 2.92 4.71 -21.72
CA THR A 170 3.06 5.21 -23.10
C THR A 170 1.78 5.88 -23.62
N SER A 171 0.60 5.36 -23.25
CA SER A 171 -0.67 5.95 -23.66
C SER A 171 -1.07 7.24 -22.93
N PHE A 172 -0.37 7.60 -21.85
CA PHE A 172 -0.60 8.81 -21.04
C PHE A 172 0.56 9.83 -21.16
N GLY A 173 1.65 9.46 -21.87
CA GLY A 173 2.86 10.28 -21.99
C GLY A 173 2.86 11.24 -23.19
N ASP A 174 1.82 11.20 -24.03
CA ASP A 174 1.55 12.12 -25.14
C ASP A 174 0.55 13.20 -24.67
#